data_f7d9196f1c42b5b0a1c86a9ec9f21278
#
_entry.id   f7d9196f1c42b5b0a1c86a9ec9f21278
#
_cell.length_a   1.000
_cell.length_b   1.000
_cell.length_c   1.000
_cell.angle_alpha   90.00
_cell.angle_beta   90.00
_cell.angle_gamma   90.00
#
_symmetry.space_group_name_H-M   'P 1'
#
loop_
_entity.id
_entity.type
_entity.pdbx_description
1 polymer ?
#
loop_
_entity_poly.entity_id
_entity_poly.type
_entity_poly.pdbx_seq_one_letter_code
_entity_poly.pdbx_strand_id
1 'polypeptide(L)'
;MSQDLLDCIEVETGANPAHAVIWLHGLGADGNDFVPVVPELGLRTPVRFIFPNAPVAPVTINGGMAMRSWYDILVMDLVRHEDAAGIRASEAAIQKLIARENARGIPTSRIVLAGFSQGCAMTLHTGLRLPEKLAGMVGLSGYLPLIDTARAERLPANADTPIFLAHGLYDPVVALARAEASRAALQSLGYAVQWHTYPMPHSVCLEEIQDIGAFLRDVLR
;
A
#
# COMPACT_ATOMS: atom_id res chain seq x y z
N MET A 1 -4.54 -22.09 -17.32
CA MET A 1 -3.93 -20.86 -17.85
C MET A 1 -3.21 -20.19 -16.66
N SER A 2 -1.88 -20.11 -16.70
CA SER A 2 -1.10 -19.34 -15.72
C SER A 2 -1.58 -17.89 -15.83
N GLN A 3 -2.32 -17.44 -14.82
CA GLN A 3 -2.63 -16.01 -14.74
C GLN A 3 -1.33 -15.33 -14.33
N ASP A 4 -0.77 -14.54 -15.23
CA ASP A 4 0.53 -13.94 -15.03
C ASP A 4 0.58 -13.15 -13.73
N LEU A 5 1.57 -13.50 -12.87
CA LEU A 5 1.90 -12.69 -11.69
C LEU A 5 2.55 -11.40 -12.16
N LEU A 6 2.38 -10.35 -11.37
CA LEU A 6 3.12 -9.11 -11.58
C LEU A 6 4.62 -9.38 -11.50
N ASP A 7 5.38 -8.75 -12.38
CA ASP A 7 6.83 -8.69 -12.27
C ASP A 7 7.23 -7.97 -10.99
N CYS A 8 8.17 -8.52 -10.22
CA CYS A 8 8.53 -8.03 -8.89
C CYS A 8 10.04 -7.98 -8.73
N ILE A 9 10.51 -6.96 -8.03
CA ILE A 9 11.83 -6.94 -7.43
C ILE A 9 11.70 -7.51 -6.02
N GLU A 10 12.62 -8.41 -5.64
CA GLU A 10 12.63 -9.00 -4.31
C GLU A 10 13.96 -8.70 -3.60
N VAL A 11 13.85 -8.34 -2.32
CA VAL A 11 15.01 -8.10 -1.42
C VAL A 11 14.76 -8.86 -0.13
N GLU A 12 15.71 -9.68 0.29
CA GLU A 12 15.67 -10.37 1.59
C GLU A 12 16.70 -9.75 2.54
N THR A 13 16.27 -9.39 3.74
CA THR A 13 17.15 -8.80 4.76
C THR A 13 17.96 -9.84 5.54
N GLY A 14 17.74 -11.12 5.30
CA GLY A 14 18.45 -12.24 5.90
C GLY A 14 17.97 -13.57 5.38
N ALA A 15 18.62 -14.65 5.78
CA ALA A 15 18.26 -16.00 5.35
C ALA A 15 16.92 -16.47 5.96
N ASN A 16 16.17 -17.26 5.16
CA ASN A 16 14.92 -17.89 5.56
C ASN A 16 13.90 -16.90 6.18
N PRO A 17 13.49 -15.87 5.45
CA PRO A 17 12.54 -14.88 5.97
C PRO A 17 11.22 -15.55 6.33
N ALA A 18 10.75 -15.29 7.55
CA ALA A 18 9.46 -15.77 8.04
C ALA A 18 8.34 -14.74 7.89
N HIS A 19 8.66 -13.55 7.41
CA HIS A 19 7.76 -12.42 7.20
C HIS A 19 7.96 -11.82 5.81
N ALA A 20 6.93 -11.15 5.31
CA ALA A 20 7.02 -10.43 4.04
C ALA A 20 6.41 -9.03 4.13
N VAL A 21 6.92 -8.12 3.31
CA VAL A 21 6.34 -6.80 3.04
C VAL A 21 6.13 -6.68 1.53
N ILE A 22 4.89 -6.52 1.10
CA ILE A 22 4.56 -6.20 -0.29
C ILE A 22 4.40 -4.68 -0.36
N TRP A 23 5.30 -4.01 -1.08
CA TRP A 23 5.37 -2.55 -1.11
C TRP A 23 5.07 -2.00 -2.51
N LEU A 24 3.95 -1.28 -2.61
CA LEU A 24 3.37 -0.78 -3.85
C LEU A 24 3.85 0.64 -4.14
N HIS A 25 4.43 0.85 -5.32
CA HIS A 25 4.93 2.17 -5.76
C HIS A 25 3.81 3.14 -6.15
N GLY A 26 4.13 4.42 -6.30
CA GLY A 26 3.24 5.45 -6.82
C GLY A 26 3.06 5.41 -8.33
N LEU A 27 2.14 6.24 -8.84
CA LEU A 27 1.89 6.40 -10.28
C LEU A 27 3.17 6.79 -11.03
N GLY A 28 3.48 6.10 -12.12
CA GLY A 28 4.61 6.37 -13.00
C GLY A 28 5.97 5.89 -12.48
N ALA A 29 6.05 5.45 -11.22
CA ALA A 29 7.23 4.82 -10.64
C ALA A 29 7.28 3.31 -10.96
N ASP A 30 8.21 2.59 -10.36
CA ASP A 30 8.33 1.13 -10.48
C ASP A 30 8.83 0.51 -9.16
N GLY A 31 9.04 -0.81 -9.16
CA GLY A 31 9.48 -1.55 -7.97
C GLY A 31 10.85 -1.11 -7.41
N ASN A 32 11.69 -0.41 -8.17
CA ASN A 32 12.97 0.08 -7.66
C ASN A 32 12.83 1.28 -6.70
N ASP A 33 11.70 1.99 -6.74
CA ASP A 33 11.49 3.26 -6.06
C ASP A 33 11.77 3.17 -4.55
N PHE A 34 11.31 2.09 -3.90
CA PHE A 34 11.46 1.89 -2.46
C PHE A 34 12.53 0.86 -2.06
N VAL A 35 13.23 0.24 -3.00
CA VAL A 35 14.35 -0.68 -2.67
C VAL A 35 15.42 -0.02 -1.79
N PRO A 36 15.84 1.24 -2.05
CA PRO A 36 16.85 1.92 -1.22
C PRO A 36 16.40 2.18 0.23
N VAL A 37 15.10 2.13 0.53
CA VAL A 37 14.56 2.37 1.87
C VAL A 37 14.79 1.18 2.80
N VAL A 38 14.93 -0.03 2.27
CA VAL A 38 15.01 -1.27 3.07
C VAL A 38 16.10 -1.25 4.14
N PRO A 39 17.35 -0.83 3.87
CA PRO A 39 18.40 -0.76 4.89
C PRO A 39 18.08 0.22 6.03
N GLU A 40 17.36 1.32 5.72
CA GLU A 40 17.05 2.40 6.65
C GLU A 40 15.93 2.03 7.65
N LEU A 41 15.13 0.98 7.37
CA LEU A 41 14.06 0.50 8.26
C LEU A 41 14.60 -0.11 9.56
N GLY A 42 15.87 -0.49 9.63
CA GLY A 42 16.51 -1.01 10.84
C GLY A 42 15.85 -2.28 11.38
N LEU A 43 15.40 -3.17 10.50
CA LEU A 43 14.79 -4.45 10.89
C LEU A 43 15.83 -5.42 11.43
N ARG A 44 15.45 -6.20 12.46
CA ARG A 44 16.32 -7.18 13.11
C ARG A 44 16.00 -8.62 12.71
N THR A 45 14.77 -8.87 12.27
CA THR A 45 14.29 -10.16 11.79
C THR A 45 14.42 -10.24 10.27
N PRO A 46 14.72 -11.41 9.69
CA PRO A 46 14.68 -11.58 8.24
C PRO A 46 13.29 -11.35 7.67
N VAL A 47 13.19 -10.46 6.69
CA VAL A 47 11.97 -10.10 5.99
C VAL A 47 12.21 -10.17 4.49
N ARG A 48 11.25 -10.71 3.73
CA ARG A 48 11.22 -10.63 2.28
C ARG A 48 10.40 -9.41 1.86
N PHE A 49 11.06 -8.47 1.21
CA PHE A 49 10.41 -7.35 0.55
C PHE A 49 10.09 -7.72 -0.89
N ILE A 50 8.84 -7.47 -1.30
CA ILE A 50 8.34 -7.68 -2.64
C ILE A 50 7.88 -6.31 -3.15
N PHE A 51 8.51 -5.85 -4.23
CA PHE A 51 8.20 -4.59 -4.89
C PHE A 51 7.64 -4.89 -6.28
N PRO A 52 6.32 -5.07 -6.42
CA PRO A 52 5.70 -5.38 -7.69
C PRO A 52 5.68 -4.16 -8.61
N ASN A 53 5.80 -4.42 -9.91
CA ASN A 53 5.59 -3.44 -10.96
C ASN A 53 4.12 -3.42 -11.37
N ALA A 54 3.45 -2.28 -11.24
CA ALA A 54 2.12 -2.09 -11.81
C ALA A 54 2.14 -2.26 -13.34
N PRO A 55 1.03 -2.69 -13.96
CA PRO A 55 0.92 -2.72 -15.40
C PRO A 55 1.17 -1.35 -16.05
N VAL A 56 1.69 -1.34 -17.27
CA VAL A 56 1.77 -0.12 -18.08
C VAL A 56 0.44 0.09 -18.77
N ALA A 57 -0.23 1.21 -18.50
CA ALA A 57 -1.53 1.56 -19.04
C ALA A 57 -1.60 3.05 -19.36
N PRO A 58 -2.48 3.48 -20.30
CA PRO A 58 -2.75 4.90 -20.49
C PRO A 58 -3.34 5.52 -19.24
N VAL A 59 -2.90 6.73 -18.88
CA VAL A 59 -3.41 7.48 -17.72
C VAL A 59 -4.12 8.74 -18.24
N THR A 60 -5.42 8.81 -18.01
CA THR A 60 -6.31 9.83 -18.61
C THR A 60 -5.90 11.24 -18.21
N ILE A 61 -5.63 11.50 -16.93
CA ILE A 61 -5.23 12.83 -16.44
C ILE A 61 -3.91 13.33 -17.06
N ASN A 62 -3.05 12.40 -17.49
CA ASN A 62 -1.78 12.70 -18.16
C ASN A 62 -1.91 12.66 -19.69
N GLY A 63 -3.09 12.97 -20.23
CA GLY A 63 -3.34 13.00 -21.66
C GLY A 63 -3.26 11.63 -22.35
N GLY A 64 -3.50 10.54 -21.62
CA GLY A 64 -3.40 9.18 -22.14
C GLY A 64 -1.97 8.65 -22.27
N MET A 65 -0.99 9.30 -21.65
CA MET A 65 0.38 8.81 -21.62
C MET A 65 0.46 7.46 -20.92
N ALA A 66 1.09 6.48 -21.57
CA ALA A 66 1.27 5.14 -21.01
C ALA A 66 2.37 5.16 -19.93
N MET A 67 2.04 4.74 -18.74
CA MET A 67 2.96 4.62 -17.60
C MET A 67 2.50 3.51 -16.64
N ARG A 68 3.36 3.09 -15.72
CA ARG A 68 2.97 2.14 -14.67
C ARG A 68 1.90 2.76 -13.79
N SER A 69 0.75 2.10 -13.71
CA SER A 69 -0.42 2.58 -12.98
C SER A 69 -1.22 1.41 -12.41
N TRP A 70 -1.64 1.52 -11.16
CA TRP A 70 -2.51 0.55 -10.53
C TRP A 70 -3.96 0.68 -11.01
N TYR A 71 -4.38 1.92 -11.33
CA TYR A 71 -5.71 2.24 -11.86
C TYR A 71 -5.63 3.59 -12.58
N ASP A 72 -6.60 3.86 -13.45
CA ASP A 72 -6.64 5.13 -14.18
C ASP A 72 -7.06 6.29 -13.26
N ILE A 73 -6.45 7.45 -13.45
CA ILE A 73 -6.87 8.71 -12.84
C ILE A 73 -7.64 9.50 -13.88
N LEU A 74 -8.97 9.48 -13.75
CA LEU A 74 -9.88 10.02 -14.76
C LEU A 74 -9.97 11.55 -14.72
N VAL A 75 -9.95 12.14 -13.52
CA VAL A 75 -10.07 13.59 -13.30
C VAL A 75 -9.29 14.00 -12.05
N MET A 76 -8.98 15.32 -11.93
CA MET A 76 -8.34 15.87 -10.71
C MET A 76 -9.23 15.75 -9.47
N ASP A 77 -10.56 15.80 -9.64
CA ASP A 77 -11.52 15.51 -8.55
C ASP A 77 -11.64 13.99 -8.34
N LEU A 78 -10.64 13.44 -7.67
CA LEU A 78 -10.51 12.03 -7.36
C LEU A 78 -11.65 11.45 -6.48
N VAL A 79 -12.60 12.27 -6.03
CA VAL A 79 -13.71 11.82 -5.16
C VAL A 79 -14.92 11.36 -5.98
N ARG A 80 -15.16 11.97 -7.14
CA ARG A 80 -16.40 11.75 -7.89
C ARG A 80 -16.33 10.71 -8.99
N HIS A 81 -15.11 10.42 -9.49
CA HIS A 81 -14.94 9.53 -10.65
C HIS A 81 -13.68 8.70 -10.45
N GLU A 82 -13.77 7.67 -9.60
CA GLU A 82 -12.68 6.71 -9.43
C GLU A 82 -12.84 5.55 -10.42
N ASP A 83 -11.72 5.06 -10.95
CA ASP A 83 -11.68 3.85 -11.79
C ASP A 83 -11.87 2.60 -10.91
N ALA A 84 -13.12 2.34 -10.52
CA ALA A 84 -13.43 1.19 -9.68
C ALA A 84 -13.04 -0.15 -10.33
N ALA A 85 -13.10 -0.25 -11.66
CA ALA A 85 -12.73 -1.48 -12.38
C ALA A 85 -11.21 -1.73 -12.31
N GLY A 86 -10.40 -0.70 -12.57
CA GLY A 86 -8.94 -0.79 -12.45
C GLY A 86 -8.48 -1.06 -11.01
N ILE A 87 -9.09 -0.40 -10.02
CA ILE A 87 -8.81 -0.65 -8.60
C ILE A 87 -9.08 -2.12 -8.24
N ARG A 88 -10.21 -2.71 -8.65
CA ARG A 88 -10.52 -4.12 -8.39
C ARG A 88 -9.63 -5.09 -9.15
N ALA A 89 -9.24 -4.75 -10.38
CA ALA A 89 -8.28 -5.56 -11.15
C ALA A 89 -6.91 -5.61 -10.45
N SER A 90 -6.43 -4.47 -9.95
CA SER A 90 -5.18 -4.37 -9.19
C SER A 90 -5.28 -5.05 -7.83
N GLU A 91 -6.41 -4.95 -7.13
CA GLU A 91 -6.67 -5.75 -5.92
C GLU A 91 -6.47 -7.25 -6.18
N ALA A 92 -7.10 -7.78 -7.24
CA ALA A 92 -6.95 -9.19 -7.59
C ALA A 92 -5.49 -9.58 -7.91
N ALA A 93 -4.72 -8.70 -8.54
CA ALA A 93 -3.31 -8.92 -8.80
C ALA A 93 -2.46 -8.94 -7.52
N ILE A 94 -2.74 -8.05 -6.56
CA ILE A 94 -2.07 -8.01 -5.25
C ILE A 94 -2.42 -9.25 -4.42
N GLN A 95 -3.67 -9.71 -4.44
CA GLN A 95 -4.09 -10.94 -3.77
C GLN A 95 -3.32 -12.17 -4.28
N LYS A 96 -3.00 -12.23 -5.60
CA LYS A 96 -2.15 -13.29 -6.13
C LYS A 96 -0.73 -13.26 -5.58
N LEU A 97 -0.16 -12.07 -5.32
CA LEU A 97 1.16 -11.96 -4.68
C LEU A 97 1.11 -12.47 -3.24
N ILE A 98 0.06 -12.16 -2.49
CA ILE A 98 -0.15 -12.70 -1.15
C ILE A 98 -0.26 -14.24 -1.19
N ALA A 99 -1.06 -14.77 -2.11
CA ALA A 99 -1.20 -16.22 -2.29
C ALA A 99 0.14 -16.89 -2.68
N ARG A 100 0.97 -16.20 -3.50
CA ARG A 100 2.32 -16.67 -3.81
C ARG A 100 3.20 -16.77 -2.56
N GLU A 101 3.17 -15.77 -1.68
CA GLU A 101 3.94 -15.81 -0.43
C GLU A 101 3.42 -16.89 0.53
N ASN A 102 2.11 -17.10 0.59
CA ASN A 102 1.53 -18.20 1.35
C ASN A 102 2.04 -19.57 0.83
N ALA A 103 2.08 -19.76 -0.48
CA ALA A 103 2.64 -20.97 -1.11
C ALA A 103 4.14 -21.14 -0.85
N ARG A 104 4.87 -20.03 -0.60
CA ARG A 104 6.30 -20.01 -0.24
C ARG A 104 6.52 -20.17 1.28
N GLY A 105 5.46 -20.39 2.07
CA GLY A 105 5.53 -20.67 3.50
C GLY A 105 5.36 -19.45 4.41
N ILE A 106 5.06 -18.26 3.89
CA ILE A 106 4.78 -17.05 4.69
C ILE A 106 3.26 -16.83 4.74
N PRO A 107 2.57 -17.13 5.85
CA PRO A 107 1.12 -16.95 5.95
C PRO A 107 0.73 -15.47 5.91
N THR A 108 -0.50 -15.16 5.47
CA THR A 108 -1.02 -13.80 5.35
C THR A 108 -0.87 -12.99 6.65
N SER A 109 -1.00 -13.65 7.81
CA SER A 109 -0.83 -13.03 9.14
C SER A 109 0.61 -12.56 9.44
N ARG A 110 1.57 -12.88 8.58
CA ARG A 110 2.97 -12.42 8.62
C ARG A 110 3.33 -11.55 7.42
N ILE A 111 2.33 -11.04 6.70
CA ILE A 111 2.51 -10.16 5.54
C ILE A 111 2.02 -8.76 5.92
N VAL A 112 2.82 -7.74 5.65
CA VAL A 112 2.43 -6.34 5.66
C VAL A 112 2.19 -5.89 4.22
N LEU A 113 1.08 -5.20 3.98
CA LEU A 113 0.90 -4.40 2.77
C LEU A 113 1.38 -2.99 3.03
N ALA A 114 2.23 -2.47 2.18
CA ALA A 114 2.73 -1.11 2.21
C ALA A 114 2.55 -0.43 0.85
N GLY A 115 2.41 0.88 0.83
CA GLY A 115 2.34 1.59 -0.44
C GLY A 115 2.41 3.10 -0.30
N PHE A 116 2.89 3.73 -1.36
CA PHE A 116 3.02 5.18 -1.49
C PHE A 116 2.07 5.71 -2.56
N SER A 117 1.39 6.83 -2.29
CA SER A 117 0.52 7.52 -3.25
C SER A 117 -0.58 6.59 -3.80
N GLN A 118 -0.59 6.29 -5.10
CA GLN A 118 -1.51 5.31 -5.70
C GLN A 118 -1.35 3.90 -5.08
N GLY A 119 -0.12 3.52 -4.69
CA GLY A 119 0.14 2.29 -3.94
C GLY A 119 -0.48 2.29 -2.54
N CYS A 120 -0.51 3.45 -1.84
CA CYS A 120 -1.24 3.59 -0.58
C CYS A 120 -2.74 3.32 -0.76
N ALA A 121 -3.34 3.89 -1.82
CA ALA A 121 -4.74 3.64 -2.14
C ALA A 121 -5.01 2.14 -2.32
N MET A 122 -4.15 1.44 -3.05
CA MET A 122 -4.26 -0.01 -3.24
C MET A 122 -4.04 -0.81 -1.96
N THR A 123 -3.10 -0.40 -1.11
CA THR A 123 -2.84 -1.01 0.20
C THR A 123 -4.10 -0.98 1.08
N LEU A 124 -4.70 0.19 1.24
CA LEU A 124 -5.90 0.35 2.04
C LEU A 124 -7.10 -0.38 1.43
N HIS A 125 -7.32 -0.22 0.12
CA HIS A 125 -8.42 -0.88 -0.57
C HIS A 125 -8.36 -2.40 -0.43
N THR A 126 -7.22 -2.99 -0.74
CA THR A 126 -7.01 -4.44 -0.70
C THR A 126 -7.05 -4.96 0.73
N GLY A 127 -6.34 -4.31 1.66
CA GLY A 127 -6.24 -4.79 3.04
C GLY A 127 -7.58 -4.85 3.76
N LEU A 128 -8.49 -3.89 3.51
CA LEU A 128 -9.85 -3.93 4.09
C LEU A 128 -10.70 -5.10 3.55
N ARG A 129 -10.39 -5.62 2.37
CA ARG A 129 -11.20 -6.63 1.64
C ARG A 129 -10.58 -8.03 1.62
N LEU A 130 -9.42 -8.21 2.27
CA LEU A 130 -8.80 -9.53 2.36
C LEU A 130 -9.56 -10.45 3.32
N PRO A 131 -9.81 -11.72 2.92
CA PRO A 131 -10.46 -12.71 3.77
C PRO A 131 -9.56 -13.25 4.88
N GLU A 132 -8.23 -13.10 4.76
CA GLU A 132 -7.26 -13.47 5.77
C GLU A 132 -6.64 -12.23 6.42
N LYS A 133 -6.27 -12.37 7.70
CA LYS A 133 -5.66 -11.30 8.49
C LYS A 133 -4.24 -10.98 8.04
N LEU A 134 -3.94 -9.69 7.82
CA LEU A 134 -2.60 -9.17 7.62
C LEU A 134 -1.88 -8.90 8.96
N ALA A 135 -0.55 -8.85 8.93
CA ALA A 135 0.26 -8.36 10.05
C ALA A 135 0.07 -6.85 10.28
N GLY A 136 -0.07 -6.07 9.21
CA GLY A 136 -0.27 -4.63 9.26
C GLY A 136 -0.47 -4.01 7.88
N MET A 137 -0.83 -2.74 7.86
CA MET A 137 -0.92 -1.92 6.66
C MET A 137 -0.12 -0.63 6.83
N VAL A 138 0.62 -0.20 5.80
CA VAL A 138 1.38 1.05 5.78
C VAL A 138 0.95 1.87 4.57
N GLY A 139 0.31 3.01 4.81
CA GLY A 139 -0.14 3.92 3.76
C GLY A 139 0.57 5.26 3.84
N LEU A 140 1.29 5.63 2.76
CA LEU A 140 2.12 6.82 2.69
C LEU A 140 1.60 7.77 1.61
N SER A 141 1.37 9.04 1.96
CA SER A 141 1.01 10.14 1.04
C SER A 141 -0.13 9.78 0.07
N GLY A 142 -1.16 9.09 0.56
CA GLY A 142 -2.27 8.61 -0.25
C GLY A 142 -3.63 8.76 0.44
N TYR A 143 -4.58 7.95 0.03
CA TYR A 143 -5.96 8.02 0.48
C TYR A 143 -6.67 6.66 0.39
N LEU A 144 -7.84 6.53 1.01
CA LEU A 144 -8.73 5.37 0.86
C LEU A 144 -9.62 5.56 -0.38
N PRO A 145 -9.41 4.80 -1.46
CA PRO A 145 -10.26 4.86 -2.63
C PRO A 145 -11.59 4.13 -2.39
N LEU A 146 -12.61 4.45 -3.17
CA LEU A 146 -13.96 3.88 -3.05
C LEU A 146 -14.46 3.91 -1.61
N ILE A 147 -14.25 5.04 -0.94
CA ILE A 147 -14.50 5.23 0.49
C ILE A 147 -15.96 4.92 0.86
N ASP A 148 -16.91 5.26 -0.04
CA ASP A 148 -18.35 5.07 0.19
C ASP A 148 -18.74 3.58 0.24
N THR A 149 -17.99 2.71 -0.44
CA THR A 149 -18.24 1.27 -0.43
C THR A 149 -17.50 0.52 0.67
N ALA A 150 -16.49 1.14 1.29
CA ALA A 150 -15.59 0.50 2.25
C ALA A 150 -16.34 -0.16 3.43
N ARG A 151 -17.38 0.50 3.95
CA ARG A 151 -18.20 -0.05 5.06
C ARG A 151 -18.90 -1.35 4.69
N ALA A 152 -19.44 -1.42 3.48
CA ALA A 152 -20.22 -2.58 3.01
C ALA A 152 -19.32 -3.73 2.55
N GLU A 153 -18.13 -3.41 2.05
CA GLU A 153 -17.25 -4.38 1.38
C GLU A 153 -16.10 -4.87 2.27
N ARG A 154 -15.81 -4.20 3.39
CA ARG A 154 -14.76 -4.65 4.30
C ARG A 154 -15.08 -6.02 4.90
N LEU A 155 -14.06 -6.84 5.03
CA LEU A 155 -14.15 -8.14 5.67
C LEU A 155 -13.67 -8.11 7.12
N PRO A 156 -14.25 -8.93 8.03
CA PRO A 156 -13.95 -8.88 9.45
C PRO A 156 -12.53 -9.33 9.80
N ALA A 157 -11.87 -10.10 8.94
CA ALA A 157 -10.53 -10.64 9.19
C ALA A 157 -9.49 -9.58 9.54
N ASN A 158 -9.62 -8.38 8.98
CA ASN A 158 -8.69 -7.27 9.19
C ASN A 158 -9.24 -6.16 10.11
N ALA A 159 -10.34 -6.40 10.83
CA ALA A 159 -10.97 -5.36 11.67
C ALA A 159 -10.05 -4.80 12.77
N ASP A 160 -9.10 -5.59 13.25
CA ASP A 160 -8.10 -5.25 14.28
C ASP A 160 -6.66 -5.18 13.74
N THR A 161 -6.48 -5.26 12.41
CA THR A 161 -5.16 -5.09 11.79
C THR A 161 -4.66 -3.66 11.98
N PRO A 162 -3.46 -3.46 12.57
CA PRO A 162 -2.92 -2.12 12.78
C PRO A 162 -2.60 -1.43 11.46
N ILE A 163 -2.87 -0.13 11.40
CA ILE A 163 -2.65 0.70 10.22
C ILE A 163 -1.73 1.86 10.60
N PHE A 164 -0.62 2.00 9.88
CA PHE A 164 0.24 3.18 9.89
C PHE A 164 -0.13 4.06 8.69
N LEU A 165 -0.50 5.32 8.94
CA LEU A 165 -0.74 6.31 7.90
C LEU A 165 0.16 7.50 8.11
N ALA A 166 0.81 7.95 7.03
CA ALA A 166 1.66 9.12 7.05
C ALA A 166 1.45 10.03 5.84
N HIS A 167 1.67 11.34 6.03
CA HIS A 167 1.44 12.33 4.97
C HIS A 167 2.34 13.55 5.09
N GLY A 168 2.74 14.12 3.95
CA GLY A 168 3.45 15.39 3.88
C GLY A 168 2.52 16.59 4.13
N LEU A 169 2.91 17.49 5.04
CA LEU A 169 2.13 18.72 5.33
C LEU A 169 2.03 19.65 4.12
N TYR A 170 2.97 19.58 3.19
CA TYR A 170 3.06 20.44 2.02
C TYR A 170 2.86 19.67 0.71
N ASP A 171 2.13 18.55 0.77
CA ASP A 171 1.88 17.68 -0.39
C ASP A 171 1.00 18.40 -1.43
N PRO A 172 1.54 18.71 -2.64
CA PRO A 172 0.78 19.38 -3.69
C PRO A 172 0.04 18.41 -4.61
N VAL A 173 0.24 17.09 -4.45
CA VAL A 173 -0.31 16.05 -5.34
C VAL A 173 -1.55 15.42 -4.73
N VAL A 174 -1.45 14.97 -3.48
CA VAL A 174 -2.57 14.45 -2.71
C VAL A 174 -2.80 15.40 -1.54
N ALA A 175 -3.88 16.17 -1.59
CA ALA A 175 -4.19 17.13 -0.53
C ALA A 175 -4.29 16.45 0.84
N LEU A 176 -3.65 17.03 1.86
CA LEU A 176 -3.66 16.53 3.25
C LEU A 176 -5.09 16.24 3.74
N ALA A 177 -6.05 17.11 3.43
CA ALA A 177 -7.45 16.95 3.82
C ALA A 177 -8.05 15.60 3.31
N ARG A 178 -7.57 15.07 2.18
CA ARG A 178 -8.02 13.78 1.65
C ARG A 178 -7.48 12.60 2.46
N ALA A 179 -6.24 12.69 2.89
CA ALA A 179 -5.64 11.70 3.79
C ALA A 179 -6.31 11.73 5.17
N GLU A 180 -6.63 12.92 5.70
CA GLU A 180 -7.37 13.10 6.95
C GLU A 180 -8.79 12.54 6.86
N ALA A 181 -9.49 12.74 5.75
CA ALA A 181 -10.79 12.14 5.50
C ALA A 181 -10.71 10.60 5.47
N SER A 182 -9.67 10.05 4.87
CA SER A 182 -9.40 8.61 4.85
C SER A 182 -9.13 8.06 6.26
N ARG A 183 -8.31 8.76 7.06
CA ARG A 183 -8.09 8.43 8.47
C ARG A 183 -9.39 8.43 9.26
N ALA A 184 -10.19 9.48 9.13
CA ALA A 184 -11.47 9.60 9.85
C ALA A 184 -12.43 8.47 9.46
N ALA A 185 -12.51 8.11 8.17
CA ALA A 185 -13.31 7.00 7.70
C ALA A 185 -12.84 5.66 8.31
N LEU A 186 -11.54 5.35 8.28
CA LEU A 186 -10.98 4.14 8.88
C LEU A 186 -11.28 4.07 10.39
N GLN A 187 -11.07 5.17 11.12
CA GLN A 187 -11.40 5.25 12.55
C GLN A 187 -12.90 5.05 12.80
N SER A 188 -13.78 5.61 11.96
CA SER A 188 -15.25 5.40 12.07
C SER A 188 -15.66 3.95 11.81
N LEU A 189 -14.83 3.20 11.11
CA LEU A 189 -14.98 1.77 10.88
C LEU A 189 -14.37 0.90 12.01
N GLY A 190 -13.72 1.53 13.00
CA GLY A 190 -13.15 0.86 14.16
C GLY A 190 -11.67 0.47 14.03
N TYR A 191 -10.99 0.88 12.95
CA TYR A 191 -9.56 0.56 12.78
C TYR A 191 -8.67 1.39 13.71
N ALA A 192 -7.63 0.75 14.27
CA ALA A 192 -6.56 1.42 15.00
C ALA A 192 -5.58 2.04 13.97
N VAL A 193 -5.59 3.37 13.86
CA VAL A 193 -4.75 4.11 12.92
C VAL A 193 -3.69 4.90 13.69
N GLN A 194 -2.42 4.57 13.49
CA GLN A 194 -1.30 5.44 13.83
C GLN A 194 -1.16 6.50 12.74
N TRP A 195 -1.28 7.78 13.10
CA TRP A 195 -1.26 8.89 12.16
C TRP A 195 -0.05 9.78 12.40
N HIS A 196 0.73 10.00 11.33
CA HIS A 196 1.92 10.83 11.33
C HIS A 196 1.86 11.89 10.22
N THR A 197 2.43 13.06 10.47
CA THR A 197 2.62 14.10 9.45
C THR A 197 4.03 14.63 9.53
N TYR A 198 4.61 14.93 8.36
CA TYR A 198 5.99 15.40 8.25
C TYR A 198 6.06 16.68 7.43
N PRO A 199 7.00 17.61 7.71
CA PRO A 199 7.16 18.87 6.96
C PRO A 199 7.82 18.62 5.60
N MET A 200 7.15 17.88 4.72
CA MET A 200 7.64 17.48 3.40
C MET A 200 6.54 17.60 2.34
N PRO A 201 6.90 17.67 1.04
CA PRO A 201 5.96 17.58 -0.07
C PRO A 201 5.51 16.13 -0.32
N HIS A 202 5.11 15.78 -1.56
CA HIS A 202 4.75 14.41 -1.99
C HIS A 202 6.00 13.53 -2.11
N SER A 203 6.56 13.12 -1.00
CA SER A 203 7.80 12.34 -0.88
C SER A 203 7.81 11.57 0.43
N VAL A 204 8.92 10.91 0.73
CA VAL A 204 9.22 10.32 2.05
C VAL A 204 10.45 11.00 2.65
N CYS A 205 10.55 11.04 3.97
CA CYS A 205 11.72 11.55 4.69
C CYS A 205 12.31 10.49 5.63
N LEU A 206 13.53 10.71 6.08
CA LEU A 206 14.23 9.74 6.94
C LEU A 206 13.48 9.47 8.25
N GLU A 207 12.87 10.49 8.86
CA GLU A 207 12.07 10.37 10.08
C GLU A 207 10.88 9.43 9.85
N GLU A 208 10.13 9.63 8.76
CA GLU A 208 9.02 8.74 8.37
C GLU A 208 9.50 7.29 8.18
N ILE A 209 10.65 7.09 7.50
CA ILE A 209 11.21 5.75 7.26
C ILE A 209 11.56 5.07 8.59
N GLN A 210 12.11 5.81 9.57
CA GLN A 210 12.43 5.30 10.90
C GLN A 210 11.16 4.91 11.68
N ASP A 211 10.09 5.71 11.58
CA ASP A 211 8.80 5.42 12.21
C ASP A 211 8.12 4.20 11.56
N ILE A 212 8.20 4.06 10.23
CA ILE A 212 7.78 2.84 9.52
C ILE A 212 8.57 1.64 10.03
N GLY A 213 9.89 1.77 10.18
CA GLY A 213 10.74 0.72 10.74
C GLY A 213 10.32 0.31 12.16
N ALA A 214 9.95 1.27 13.00
CA ALA A 214 9.42 1.00 14.34
C ALA A 214 8.09 0.23 14.28
N PHE A 215 7.17 0.68 13.44
CA PHE A 215 5.89 0.00 13.21
C PHE A 215 6.10 -1.44 12.72
N LEU A 216 6.97 -1.65 11.71
CA LEU A 216 7.26 -2.98 11.18
C LEU A 216 7.85 -3.90 12.25
N ARG A 217 8.76 -3.41 13.11
CA ARG A 217 9.31 -4.21 14.23
C ARG A 217 8.23 -4.62 15.23
N ASP A 218 7.18 -3.84 15.38
CA ASP A 218 6.07 -4.17 16.29
C ASP A 218 5.14 -5.22 15.70
N VAL A 219 4.82 -5.15 14.42
CA VAL A 219 3.84 -6.05 13.77
C VAL A 219 4.46 -7.33 13.19
N LEU A 220 5.79 -7.38 13.00
CA LEU A 220 6.54 -8.55 12.47
C LEU A 220 7.35 -9.27 13.59
N ARG A 221 6.70 -9.51 14.71
CA ARG A 221 7.29 -10.24 15.86
C ARG A 221 7.20 -11.74 15.70
#